data_395c3da76a3d0b5a4bd7e291a0c58c77
#
_entry.id   395c3da76a3d0b5a4bd7e291a0c58c77
#
_cell.length_a   1.000
_cell.length_b   1.000
_cell.length_c   1.000
_cell.angle_alpha   90.00
_cell.angle_beta   90.00
_cell.angle_gamma   90.00
#
_symmetry.space_group_name_H-M   'P 1'
#
loop_
_entity.id
_entity.type
_entity.pdbx_description
1 polymer ?
#
loop_
_entity_poly.entity_id
_entity_poly.type
_entity_poly.pdbx_seq_one_letter_code
_entity_poly.pdbx_strand_id
1 'polypeptide(L)'
;MTNYNEKIKKVLDGIIANMSENKEKYVIDPKKNFIRNRKLPFETMIKLILSMKGNTLNKELYDFFGKNPEEIVSSSAFVQQRTKISEQFFIDLFHNFNNSMTDMKTFKGYKIYAVDGSDINIAFDADAPTYIRPQHTKKGELTKGFNQYHLNAIYDVLNRVYVDAKLQPRPQLNERRMFLDMLQDMNLPIKTIFIADRGYPSWNFFANFKHKKNAEYVVRVRDSENLLVKHLPMIELDIDRKTIATCNTKKGKLSGYSYFTKKKIESGDWDFGEEEELNFRIVRFKISDTTYETIMTSLPRDKFSIEDIKKLYAMRWGIETSFRQLKYVIGLTNFHAKKDSFIVQEIFAKLTMYNFCERIISAAVVKQDNNRKYSYQVNYTMGMQICLDFFRSLVKTDNVYSLILKYIEAIKPGRSDVRKLKPKTFVCFTYRVAA
;
A
#
# COMPACT_ATOMS: atom_id res chain seq x y z
N MET A 1 -12.59 -17.84 -18.67
CA MET A 1 -11.66 -17.52 -17.60
C MET A 1 -10.20 -17.68 -18.00
N THR A 2 -9.85 -18.69 -18.77
CA THR A 2 -8.48 -18.96 -19.28
C THR A 2 -7.86 -17.75 -20.00
N ASN A 3 -8.67 -16.96 -20.67
CA ASN A 3 -8.21 -15.79 -21.43
C ASN A 3 -7.84 -14.56 -20.57
N TYR A 4 -8.35 -14.46 -19.31
CA TYR A 4 -8.10 -13.27 -18.48
C TYR A 4 -6.71 -13.29 -17.82
N ASN A 5 -6.28 -14.40 -17.23
CA ASN A 5 -4.94 -14.53 -16.64
C ASN A 5 -3.84 -14.39 -17.71
N GLU A 6 -4.07 -14.94 -18.92
CA GLU A 6 -3.16 -14.74 -20.04
C GLU A 6 -3.11 -13.26 -20.48
N LYS A 7 -4.27 -12.58 -20.54
CA LYS A 7 -4.33 -11.15 -20.84
C LYS A 7 -3.51 -10.33 -19.85
N ILE A 8 -3.67 -10.59 -18.54
CA ILE A 8 -2.91 -9.89 -17.48
C ILE A 8 -1.41 -10.13 -17.62
N LYS A 9 -1.00 -11.37 -17.90
CA LYS A 9 0.42 -11.69 -18.13
C LYS A 9 0.96 -10.98 -19.38
N LYS A 10 0.26 -11.03 -20.50
CA LYS A 10 0.65 -10.33 -21.74
C LYS A 10 0.78 -8.83 -21.55
N VAL A 11 -0.10 -8.21 -20.75
CA VAL A 11 -0.01 -6.77 -20.42
C VAL A 11 1.27 -6.49 -19.65
N LEU A 12 1.57 -7.26 -18.59
CA LEU A 12 2.79 -7.05 -17.80
C LEU A 12 4.04 -7.31 -18.63
N ASP A 13 4.09 -8.43 -19.37
CA ASP A 13 5.21 -8.76 -20.25
C ASP A 13 5.42 -7.69 -21.36
N GLY A 14 4.34 -7.17 -21.96
CA GLY A 14 4.40 -6.11 -22.95
C GLY A 14 4.94 -4.79 -22.41
N ILE A 15 4.54 -4.41 -21.18
CA ILE A 15 5.08 -3.21 -20.51
C ILE A 15 6.57 -3.39 -20.23
N ILE A 16 6.98 -4.55 -19.70
CA ILE A 16 8.39 -4.85 -19.45
C ILE A 16 9.21 -4.78 -20.74
N ALA A 17 8.73 -5.38 -21.82
CA ALA A 17 9.40 -5.37 -23.13
C ALA A 17 9.55 -3.93 -23.66
N ASN A 18 8.47 -3.15 -23.71
CA ASN A 18 8.50 -1.76 -24.17
C ASN A 18 9.46 -0.89 -23.33
N MET A 19 9.44 -1.00 -22.01
CA MET A 19 10.35 -0.28 -21.13
C MET A 19 11.81 -0.76 -21.31
N SER A 20 12.01 -2.04 -21.64
CA SER A 20 13.34 -2.62 -21.88
C SER A 20 13.93 -2.19 -23.24
N GLU A 21 13.10 -1.94 -24.25
CA GLU A 21 13.52 -1.32 -25.51
C GLU A 21 14.03 0.11 -25.30
N ASN A 22 13.47 0.83 -24.31
CA ASN A 22 13.85 2.18 -23.92
C ASN A 22 14.76 2.20 -22.67
N LYS A 23 15.59 1.17 -22.49
CA LYS A 23 16.42 0.95 -21.28
C LYS A 23 17.38 2.09 -20.95
N GLU A 24 17.74 2.94 -21.92
CA GLU A 24 18.65 4.09 -21.73
C GLU A 24 18.16 5.02 -20.63
N LYS A 25 16.85 5.12 -20.42
CA LYS A 25 16.22 5.91 -19.34
C LYS A 25 16.40 5.30 -17.95
N TYR A 26 16.71 4.01 -17.90
CA TYR A 26 16.68 3.20 -16.68
C TYR A 26 18.03 2.56 -16.32
N VAL A 27 19.06 2.83 -17.06
CA VAL A 27 20.41 2.38 -16.75
C VAL A 27 21.26 3.54 -16.24
N ILE A 28 22.17 3.23 -15.31
CA ILE A 28 23.03 4.24 -14.66
C ILE A 28 24.00 4.91 -15.65
N ASP A 29 24.54 4.14 -16.60
CA ASP A 29 25.39 4.65 -17.67
C ASP A 29 24.96 4.05 -19.01
N PRO A 30 24.13 4.76 -19.81
CA PRO A 30 23.62 4.26 -21.09
C PRO A 30 24.69 3.91 -22.10
N LYS A 31 25.87 4.54 -22.04
CA LYS A 31 26.99 4.27 -22.96
C LYS A 31 27.77 2.99 -22.66
N LYS A 32 27.66 2.46 -21.43
CA LYS A 32 28.43 1.29 -20.97
C LYS A 32 27.56 0.12 -20.54
N ASN A 33 26.33 0.37 -20.07
CA ASN A 33 25.50 -0.64 -19.44
C ASN A 33 24.57 -1.31 -20.44
N PHE A 34 24.51 -2.64 -20.43
CA PHE A 34 23.63 -3.45 -21.26
C PHE A 34 23.77 -3.23 -22.79
N ILE A 35 24.95 -2.78 -23.24
CA ILE A 35 25.27 -2.60 -24.67
C ILE A 35 25.71 -3.92 -25.36
N ARG A 36 26.22 -4.88 -24.57
CA ARG A 36 26.68 -6.19 -25.08
C ARG A 36 25.66 -7.27 -24.74
N ASN A 37 25.43 -8.19 -25.68
CA ASN A 37 24.63 -9.37 -25.40
C ASN A 37 25.39 -10.33 -24.47
N ARG A 38 24.91 -10.48 -23.23
CA ARG A 38 25.47 -11.36 -22.19
C ARG A 38 24.37 -12.25 -21.62
N LYS A 39 24.72 -13.24 -20.77
CA LYS A 39 23.75 -14.16 -20.12
C LYS A 39 22.65 -13.45 -19.30
N LEU A 40 22.88 -12.20 -18.88
CA LEU A 40 21.93 -11.38 -18.13
C LEU A 40 21.59 -10.10 -18.92
N PRO A 41 20.78 -10.17 -19.99
CA PRO A 41 20.26 -8.99 -20.65
C PRO A 41 19.30 -8.22 -19.72
N PHE A 42 18.98 -6.97 -20.07
CA PHE A 42 18.23 -6.07 -19.21
C PHE A 42 16.85 -6.65 -18.82
N GLU A 43 16.07 -7.09 -19.79
CA GLU A 43 14.73 -7.67 -19.55
C GLU A 43 14.79 -8.92 -18.67
N THR A 44 15.78 -9.79 -18.85
CA THR A 44 15.99 -10.97 -17.99
C THR A 44 16.26 -10.56 -16.56
N MET A 45 17.08 -9.52 -16.34
CA MET A 45 17.33 -8.98 -15.00
C MET A 45 16.05 -8.49 -14.33
N ILE A 46 15.18 -7.78 -15.08
CA ILE A 46 13.90 -7.30 -14.57
C ILE A 46 13.00 -8.47 -14.18
N LYS A 47 12.79 -9.44 -15.07
CA LYS A 47 11.96 -10.63 -14.82
C LYS A 47 12.47 -11.45 -13.64
N LEU A 48 13.79 -11.56 -13.47
CA LEU A 48 14.41 -12.24 -12.35
C LEU A 48 14.09 -11.52 -11.04
N ILE A 49 14.26 -10.19 -10.96
CA ILE A 49 13.96 -9.41 -9.75
C ILE A 49 12.46 -9.48 -9.40
N LEU A 50 11.56 -9.39 -10.37
CA LEU A 50 10.12 -9.55 -10.19
C LEU A 50 9.74 -10.94 -9.64
N SER A 51 10.46 -11.99 -10.05
CA SER A 51 10.19 -13.38 -9.67
C SER A 51 10.80 -13.80 -8.34
N MET A 52 11.66 -12.97 -7.72
CA MET A 52 12.29 -13.28 -6.43
C MET A 52 11.27 -13.44 -5.31
N LYS A 53 11.43 -14.49 -4.53
CA LYS A 53 10.64 -14.80 -3.34
C LYS A 53 11.39 -14.40 -2.07
N GLY A 54 11.45 -15.23 -1.06
CA GLY A 54 12.19 -15.00 0.18
C GLY A 54 13.36 -15.96 0.38
N ASN A 55 13.84 -16.60 -0.69
CA ASN A 55 14.90 -17.58 -0.62
C ASN A 55 16.30 -16.92 -0.61
N THR A 56 17.37 -17.72 -0.52
CA THR A 56 18.72 -17.21 -0.73
C THR A 56 18.93 -16.82 -2.20
N LEU A 57 19.77 -15.84 -2.49
CA LEU A 57 20.02 -15.39 -3.86
C LEU A 57 20.42 -16.55 -4.80
N ASN A 58 21.27 -17.47 -4.33
CA ASN A 58 21.65 -18.66 -5.11
C ASN A 58 20.43 -19.54 -5.44
N LYS A 59 19.48 -19.68 -4.49
CA LYS A 59 18.26 -20.47 -4.71
C LYS A 59 17.34 -19.77 -5.71
N GLU A 60 17.21 -18.43 -5.63
CA GLU A 60 16.43 -17.66 -6.60
C GLU A 60 16.99 -17.79 -8.02
N LEU A 61 18.32 -17.71 -8.18
CA LEU A 61 18.99 -17.90 -9.47
C LEU A 61 18.79 -19.33 -10.00
N TYR A 62 18.99 -20.32 -9.15
CA TYR A 62 18.76 -21.74 -9.49
C TYR A 62 17.34 -22.01 -9.94
N ASP A 63 16.35 -21.46 -9.23
CA ASP A 63 14.93 -21.63 -9.57
C ASP A 63 14.55 -20.87 -10.85
N PHE A 64 15.14 -19.69 -11.08
CA PHE A 64 14.82 -18.89 -12.26
C PHE A 64 15.33 -19.53 -13.56
N PHE A 65 16.55 -20.05 -13.56
CA PHE A 65 17.18 -20.66 -14.74
C PHE A 65 16.80 -22.15 -14.94
N GLY A 66 15.72 -22.62 -14.32
CA GLY A 66 15.17 -23.96 -14.58
C GLY A 66 16.13 -25.11 -14.23
N LYS A 67 17.09 -24.86 -13.33
CA LYS A 67 18.10 -25.83 -12.88
C LYS A 67 19.12 -26.23 -13.97
N ASN A 68 19.20 -25.49 -15.07
CA ASN A 68 20.19 -25.72 -16.13
C ASN A 68 21.55 -25.16 -15.72
N PRO A 69 22.59 -25.99 -15.45
CA PRO A 69 23.88 -25.51 -14.99
C PRO A 69 24.59 -24.52 -15.92
N GLU A 70 24.36 -24.65 -17.24
CA GLU A 70 24.99 -23.77 -18.24
C GLU A 70 24.38 -22.36 -18.25
N GLU A 71 23.11 -22.22 -17.86
CA GLU A 71 22.41 -20.93 -17.83
C GLU A 71 22.55 -20.23 -16.49
N ILE A 72 22.75 -20.97 -15.40
CA ILE A 72 22.84 -20.39 -14.05
C ILE A 72 24.05 -19.46 -13.99
N VAL A 73 23.79 -18.24 -13.54
CA VAL A 73 24.83 -17.23 -13.31
C VAL A 73 25.22 -17.17 -11.84
N SER A 74 26.44 -16.71 -11.54
CA SER A 74 26.87 -16.51 -10.16
C SER A 74 26.13 -15.34 -9.51
N SER A 75 25.96 -15.38 -8.18
CA SER A 75 25.43 -14.27 -7.39
C SER A 75 26.20 -12.96 -7.61
N SER A 76 27.52 -13.05 -7.76
CA SER A 76 28.38 -11.88 -8.05
C SER A 76 28.03 -11.26 -9.42
N ALA A 77 27.88 -12.08 -10.47
CA ALA A 77 27.51 -11.60 -11.79
C ALA A 77 26.13 -10.92 -11.77
N PHE A 78 25.14 -11.50 -11.08
CA PHE A 78 23.83 -10.91 -10.88
C PHE A 78 23.91 -9.56 -10.17
N VAL A 79 24.60 -9.48 -9.02
CA VAL A 79 24.73 -8.23 -8.25
C VAL A 79 25.43 -7.14 -9.09
N GLN A 80 26.50 -7.47 -9.82
CA GLN A 80 27.19 -6.52 -10.71
C GLN A 80 26.28 -6.01 -11.83
N GLN A 81 25.43 -6.85 -12.41
CA GLN A 81 24.48 -6.39 -13.42
C GLN A 81 23.36 -5.54 -12.80
N ARG A 82 22.88 -5.92 -11.61
CA ARG A 82 21.83 -5.19 -10.88
C ARG A 82 22.26 -3.76 -10.54
N THR A 83 23.53 -3.50 -10.20
CA THR A 83 24.03 -2.14 -9.93
C THR A 83 23.87 -1.17 -11.09
N LYS A 84 23.66 -1.66 -12.30
CA LYS A 84 23.51 -0.87 -13.53
C LYS A 84 22.07 -0.43 -13.80
N ILE A 85 21.11 -0.90 -13.02
CA ILE A 85 19.68 -0.63 -13.18
C ILE A 85 19.23 0.40 -12.15
N SER A 86 18.60 1.48 -12.61
CA SER A 86 17.94 2.46 -11.75
C SER A 86 16.69 1.87 -11.09
N GLU A 87 16.45 2.20 -9.84
CA GLU A 87 15.20 1.90 -9.14
C GLU A 87 13.97 2.50 -9.83
N GLN A 88 14.15 3.59 -10.58
CA GLN A 88 13.07 4.26 -11.30
C GLN A 88 12.35 3.32 -12.28
N PHE A 89 13.05 2.32 -12.83
CA PHE A 89 12.39 1.31 -13.67
C PHE A 89 11.24 0.62 -12.94
N PHE A 90 11.46 0.19 -11.71
CA PHE A 90 10.46 -0.56 -10.95
C PHE A 90 9.31 0.33 -10.46
N ILE A 91 9.60 1.59 -10.17
CA ILE A 91 8.60 2.60 -9.83
C ILE A 91 7.69 2.85 -11.03
N ASP A 92 8.27 3.11 -12.20
CA ASP A 92 7.52 3.36 -13.43
C ASP A 92 6.77 2.10 -13.90
N LEU A 93 7.36 0.92 -13.76
CA LEU A 93 6.69 -0.36 -14.07
C LEU A 93 5.43 -0.55 -13.22
N PHE A 94 5.51 -0.27 -11.92
CA PHE A 94 4.37 -0.33 -11.01
C PHE A 94 3.24 0.60 -11.47
N HIS A 95 3.55 1.86 -11.77
CA HIS A 95 2.55 2.82 -12.24
C HIS A 95 2.00 2.49 -13.63
N ASN A 96 2.86 2.11 -14.58
CA ASN A 96 2.44 1.72 -15.92
C ASN A 96 1.53 0.49 -15.90
N PHE A 97 1.84 -0.51 -15.06
CA PHE A 97 0.98 -1.68 -14.91
C PHE A 97 -0.38 -1.32 -14.30
N ASN A 98 -0.41 -0.44 -13.29
CA ASN A 98 -1.66 0.04 -12.70
C ASN A 98 -2.51 0.82 -13.71
N ASN A 99 -1.90 1.72 -14.48
CA ASN A 99 -2.58 2.55 -15.48
C ASN A 99 -3.13 1.74 -16.67
N SER A 100 -2.59 0.55 -16.92
CA SER A 100 -3.06 -0.34 -18.01
C SER A 100 -4.38 -1.07 -17.66
N MET A 101 -4.86 -0.97 -16.41
CA MET A 101 -6.03 -1.70 -15.92
C MET A 101 -7.30 -0.84 -16.01
N THR A 102 -8.24 -1.23 -16.87
CA THR A 102 -9.47 -0.48 -17.15
C THR A 102 -10.71 -1.01 -16.44
N ASP A 103 -10.79 -2.32 -16.21
CA ASP A 103 -11.98 -2.98 -15.66
C ASP A 103 -11.98 -2.89 -14.12
N MET A 104 -12.41 -1.73 -13.58
CA MET A 104 -12.37 -1.45 -12.14
C MET A 104 -13.77 -1.44 -11.55
N LYS A 105 -13.96 -2.19 -10.46
CA LYS A 105 -15.18 -2.16 -9.65
C LYS A 105 -15.32 -0.81 -8.95
N THR A 106 -16.56 -0.34 -8.84
CA THR A 106 -16.93 0.91 -8.13
C THR A 106 -18.05 0.65 -7.15
N PHE A 107 -18.21 1.53 -6.17
CA PHE A 107 -19.33 1.56 -5.24
C PHE A 107 -20.15 2.83 -5.51
N LYS A 108 -21.40 2.69 -5.95
CA LYS A 108 -22.25 3.81 -6.36
C LYS A 108 -21.58 4.78 -7.36
N GLY A 109 -20.73 4.24 -8.26
CA GLY A 109 -19.98 5.02 -9.24
C GLY A 109 -18.68 5.66 -8.72
N TYR A 110 -18.29 5.40 -7.47
CA TYR A 110 -17.05 5.90 -6.88
C TYR A 110 -15.99 4.79 -6.78
N LYS A 111 -14.73 5.13 -7.03
CA LYS A 111 -13.60 4.31 -6.59
C LYS A 111 -13.42 4.46 -5.08
N ILE A 112 -12.99 3.40 -4.41
CA ILE A 112 -12.81 3.39 -2.96
C ILE A 112 -11.36 3.09 -2.64
N TYR A 113 -10.64 4.09 -2.14
CA TYR A 113 -9.22 4.01 -1.82
C TYR A 113 -8.99 4.11 -0.32
N ALA A 114 -8.38 3.10 0.28
CA ALA A 114 -7.88 3.17 1.64
C ALA A 114 -6.46 3.74 1.65
N VAL A 115 -6.16 4.54 2.67
CA VAL A 115 -4.84 5.16 2.88
C VAL A 115 -4.30 4.68 4.22
N ASP A 116 -3.08 4.18 4.21
CA ASP A 116 -2.40 3.74 5.43
C ASP A 116 -0.89 3.60 5.16
N GLY A 117 -0.12 3.46 6.23
CA GLY A 117 1.32 3.27 6.14
C GLY A 117 1.80 2.01 6.87
N SER A 118 2.97 1.53 6.50
CA SER A 118 3.55 0.33 7.10
C SER A 118 5.08 0.38 7.16
N ASP A 119 5.63 0.17 8.36
CA ASP A 119 7.08 0.16 8.54
C ASP A 119 7.71 -1.10 7.94
N ILE A 120 8.84 -0.94 7.28
CA ILE A 120 9.64 -1.99 6.63
C ILE A 120 11.05 -1.94 7.23
N ASN A 121 11.43 -3.01 7.95
CA ASN A 121 12.79 -3.14 8.45
C ASN A 121 13.74 -3.47 7.31
N ILE A 122 14.88 -2.78 7.30
CA ILE A 122 15.92 -2.96 6.30
C ILE A 122 17.28 -3.22 6.96
N ALA A 123 18.30 -3.54 6.16
CA ALA A 123 19.64 -3.84 6.64
C ALA A 123 20.20 -2.68 7.48
N PHE A 124 20.99 -3.04 8.51
CA PHE A 124 21.60 -2.07 9.39
C PHE A 124 22.68 -1.26 8.66
N ASP A 125 22.54 0.06 8.73
CA ASP A 125 23.51 1.05 8.27
C ASP A 125 23.34 2.30 9.14
N ALA A 126 24.34 2.60 9.98
CA ALA A 126 24.28 3.71 10.93
C ALA A 126 24.39 5.10 10.26
N ASP A 127 24.93 5.15 9.04
CA ASP A 127 25.13 6.39 8.29
C ASP A 127 23.96 6.70 7.34
N ALA A 128 23.02 5.76 7.18
CA ALA A 128 21.88 5.94 6.30
C ALA A 128 20.79 6.84 6.91
N PRO A 129 20.04 7.62 6.09
CA PRO A 129 18.91 8.46 6.55
C PRO A 129 17.80 7.67 7.24
N THR A 130 17.74 6.37 6.99
CA THR A 130 16.77 5.43 7.56
C THR A 130 17.11 4.96 8.97
N TYR A 131 18.27 5.36 9.51
CA TYR A 131 18.74 4.91 10.81
C TYR A 131 17.98 5.53 11.97
N ILE A 132 17.40 4.68 12.80
CA ILE A 132 16.76 5.04 14.06
C ILE A 132 17.75 4.79 15.18
N ARG A 133 18.16 5.85 15.87
CA ARG A 133 19.12 5.79 16.99
C ARG A 133 18.53 4.99 18.15
N PRO A 134 19.42 4.38 18.99
CA PRO A 134 19.01 3.77 20.25
C PRO A 134 18.17 4.73 21.11
N GLN A 135 17.10 4.20 21.70
CA GLN A 135 16.19 4.96 22.56
C GLN A 135 15.98 4.20 23.87
N HIS A 136 15.80 4.93 24.98
CA HIS A 136 15.41 4.30 26.22
C HIS A 136 13.96 3.81 26.15
N THR A 137 13.73 2.58 26.56
CA THR A 137 12.39 2.02 26.73
C THR A 137 11.74 2.66 27.96
N LYS A 138 10.42 2.49 28.12
CA LYS A 138 9.71 2.90 29.36
C LYS A 138 10.26 2.22 30.63
N LYS A 139 11.01 1.12 30.47
CA LYS A 139 11.66 0.39 31.57
C LYS A 139 13.13 0.81 31.78
N GLY A 140 13.60 1.83 31.07
CA GLY A 140 14.97 2.34 31.17
C GLY A 140 16.03 1.57 30.37
N GLU A 141 15.66 0.46 29.69
CA GLU A 141 16.58 -0.31 28.86
C GLU A 141 16.88 0.44 27.55
N LEU A 142 18.14 0.44 27.12
CA LEU A 142 18.55 1.03 25.86
C LEU A 142 18.27 0.04 24.70
N THR A 143 17.47 0.47 23.72
CA THR A 143 17.24 -0.31 22.50
C THR A 143 18.49 -0.30 21.62
N LYS A 144 18.59 -1.27 20.70
CA LYS A 144 19.62 -1.22 19.63
C LYS A 144 19.12 -0.32 18.49
N GLY A 145 20.04 0.39 17.83
CA GLY A 145 19.72 1.12 16.61
C GLY A 145 19.33 0.16 15.47
N PHE A 146 18.46 0.61 14.56
CA PHE A 146 17.99 -0.17 13.43
C PHE A 146 17.55 0.76 12.29
N ASN A 147 17.39 0.22 11.10
CA ASN A 147 16.96 1.00 9.92
C ASN A 147 15.56 0.59 9.47
N GLN A 148 14.75 1.60 9.14
CA GLN A 148 13.41 1.41 8.60
C GLN A 148 13.07 2.41 7.50
N TYR A 149 12.40 1.90 6.46
CA TYR A 149 11.52 2.69 5.62
C TYR A 149 10.09 2.66 6.14
N HIS A 150 9.37 3.73 5.92
CA HIS A 150 7.91 3.77 6.02
C HIS A 150 7.32 3.78 4.61
N LEU A 151 6.51 2.76 4.31
CA LEU A 151 5.77 2.65 3.06
C LEU A 151 4.41 3.33 3.25
N ASN A 152 4.20 4.48 2.63
CA ASN A 152 2.89 5.11 2.50
C ASN A 152 2.21 4.53 1.27
N ALA A 153 0.96 4.11 1.37
CA ALA A 153 0.27 3.46 0.28
C ALA A 153 -1.19 3.90 0.13
N ILE A 154 -1.64 3.93 -1.11
CA ILE A 154 -3.04 4.08 -1.50
C ILE A 154 -3.49 2.76 -2.14
N TYR A 155 -4.56 2.18 -1.60
CA TYR A 155 -5.03 0.86 -1.93
C TYR A 155 -6.50 0.88 -2.37
N ASP A 156 -6.79 0.40 -3.57
CA ASP A 156 -8.17 0.18 -4.04
C ASP A 156 -8.77 -1.04 -3.36
N VAL A 157 -9.67 -0.82 -2.41
CA VAL A 157 -10.23 -1.90 -1.58
C VAL A 157 -11.20 -2.80 -2.33
N LEU A 158 -11.85 -2.28 -3.38
CA LEU A 158 -12.78 -3.07 -4.20
C LEU A 158 -12.07 -3.96 -5.20
N ASN A 159 -10.94 -3.48 -5.72
CA ASN A 159 -10.14 -4.17 -6.73
C ASN A 159 -8.90 -4.83 -6.14
N ARG A 160 -8.63 -4.61 -4.85
CA ARG A 160 -7.56 -5.24 -4.06
C ARG A 160 -6.16 -5.02 -4.62
N VAL A 161 -5.87 -3.83 -5.10
CA VAL A 161 -4.58 -3.46 -5.69
C VAL A 161 -4.03 -2.18 -5.08
N TYR A 162 -2.72 -2.09 -4.96
CA TYR A 162 -2.05 -0.84 -4.64
C TYR A 162 -2.11 0.10 -5.84
N VAL A 163 -2.63 1.31 -5.63
CA VAL A 163 -2.78 2.32 -6.68
C VAL A 163 -1.55 3.19 -6.75
N ASP A 164 -1.04 3.60 -5.59
CA ASP A 164 0.15 4.41 -5.45
C ASP A 164 0.91 4.05 -4.16
N ALA A 165 2.22 4.31 -4.15
CA ALA A 165 3.08 4.05 -3.01
C ALA A 165 4.29 4.97 -3.00
N LYS A 166 4.64 5.52 -1.83
CA LYS A 166 5.86 6.31 -1.62
C LYS A 166 6.60 5.84 -0.37
N LEU A 167 7.93 5.90 -0.42
CA LEU A 167 8.81 5.51 0.69
C LEU A 167 9.37 6.75 1.38
N GLN A 168 9.38 6.72 2.71
CA GLN A 168 10.05 7.71 3.54
C GLN A 168 11.02 7.03 4.50
N PRO A 169 12.23 7.58 4.74
CA PRO A 169 13.04 7.21 5.89
C PRO A 169 12.22 7.40 7.18
N ARG A 170 12.15 6.38 8.02
CA ARG A 170 11.31 6.42 9.25
C ARG A 170 11.62 7.60 10.18
N PRO A 171 12.87 8.06 10.34
CA PRO A 171 13.17 9.26 11.13
C PRO A 171 12.59 10.56 10.57
N GLN A 172 12.29 10.60 9.27
CA GLN A 172 11.72 11.76 8.56
C GLN A 172 10.22 11.60 8.29
N LEU A 173 9.56 10.71 9.02
CA LEU A 173 8.15 10.39 8.79
C LEU A 173 7.23 11.59 8.98
N ASN A 174 6.53 11.93 7.90
CA ASN A 174 5.35 12.79 7.90
C ASN A 174 4.28 12.15 7.00
N GLU A 175 3.55 11.19 7.56
CA GLU A 175 2.56 10.37 6.86
C GLU A 175 1.44 11.23 6.25
N ARG A 176 0.98 12.25 6.99
CA ARG A 176 -0.05 13.17 6.50
C ARG A 176 0.41 13.96 5.29
N ARG A 177 1.61 14.55 5.36
CA ARG A 177 2.17 15.32 4.26
C ARG A 177 2.38 14.45 3.03
N MET A 178 2.97 13.27 3.22
CA MET A 178 3.20 12.33 2.12
C MET A 178 1.90 11.93 1.43
N PHE A 179 0.85 11.67 2.19
CA PHE A 179 -0.46 11.38 1.59
C PHE A 179 -1.02 12.56 0.80
N LEU A 180 -0.91 13.79 1.32
CA LEU A 180 -1.38 14.98 0.61
C LEU A 180 -0.58 15.22 -0.69
N ASP A 181 0.72 15.00 -0.68
CA ASP A 181 1.56 15.05 -1.88
C ASP A 181 1.13 14.00 -2.91
N MET A 182 0.87 12.76 -2.46
CA MET A 182 0.33 11.71 -3.34
C MET A 182 -1.05 12.11 -3.91
N LEU A 183 -1.94 12.66 -3.08
CA LEU A 183 -3.27 13.11 -3.50
C LEU A 183 -3.18 14.22 -4.55
N GLN A 184 -2.27 15.19 -4.38
CA GLN A 184 -2.09 16.29 -5.33
C GLN A 184 -1.53 15.79 -6.68
N ASP A 185 -0.59 14.84 -6.67
CA ASP A 185 -0.01 14.24 -7.87
C ASP A 185 -1.02 13.36 -8.65
N MET A 186 -2.05 12.82 -7.97
CA MET A 186 -3.02 11.91 -8.61
C MET A 186 -3.94 12.60 -9.60
N ASN A 187 -4.11 12.03 -10.78
CA ASN A 187 -5.22 12.33 -11.67
C ASN A 187 -6.44 11.47 -11.30
N LEU A 188 -7.57 12.13 -10.97
CA LEU A 188 -8.82 11.49 -10.57
C LEU A 188 -9.91 11.72 -11.63
N PRO A 189 -9.93 10.93 -12.73
CA PRO A 189 -10.94 11.08 -13.78
C PRO A 189 -12.33 10.64 -13.32
N ILE A 190 -12.41 9.79 -12.30
CA ILE A 190 -13.64 9.28 -11.69
C ILE A 190 -13.68 9.71 -10.23
N LYS A 191 -14.87 10.02 -9.71
CA LYS A 191 -15.09 10.32 -8.29
C LYS A 191 -14.52 9.21 -7.42
N THR A 192 -13.71 9.59 -6.44
CA THR A 192 -12.95 8.67 -5.60
C THR A 192 -13.16 9.03 -4.13
N ILE A 193 -13.51 8.05 -3.32
CA ILE A 193 -13.62 8.18 -1.86
C ILE A 193 -12.33 7.66 -1.24
N PHE A 194 -11.66 8.49 -0.48
CA PHE A 194 -10.48 8.11 0.31
C PHE A 194 -10.91 7.80 1.74
N ILE A 195 -10.55 6.62 2.21
CA ILE A 195 -10.85 6.16 3.58
C ILE A 195 -9.54 6.18 4.37
N ALA A 196 -9.50 6.93 5.46
CA ALA A 196 -8.30 7.07 6.28
C ALA A 196 -8.60 6.88 7.79
N ASP A 197 -7.57 6.45 8.53
CA ASP A 197 -7.65 6.30 10.00
C ASP A 197 -7.56 7.66 10.69
N ARG A 198 -7.80 7.65 12.00
CA ARG A 198 -7.73 8.80 12.93
C ARG A 198 -6.35 9.50 12.99
N GLY A 199 -5.34 8.95 12.36
CA GLY A 199 -4.02 9.55 12.20
C GLY A 199 -3.98 10.71 11.18
N TYR A 200 -4.86 10.71 10.20
CA TYR A 200 -4.83 11.62 9.04
C TYR A 200 -5.55 12.96 9.22
N PRO A 201 -6.69 13.07 9.95
CA PRO A 201 -7.44 14.32 10.02
C PRO A 201 -6.59 15.50 10.50
N SER A 202 -6.61 16.58 9.72
CA SER A 202 -6.06 17.89 10.05
C SER A 202 -6.80 18.93 9.23
N TRP A 203 -6.70 20.24 9.59
CA TRP A 203 -7.31 21.28 8.78
C TRP A 203 -6.78 21.27 7.35
N ASN A 204 -5.49 21.03 7.18
CA ASN A 204 -4.84 20.91 5.87
C ASN A 204 -5.38 19.70 5.05
N PHE A 205 -5.63 18.56 5.71
CA PHE A 205 -6.28 17.41 5.07
C PHE A 205 -7.62 17.82 4.47
N PHE A 206 -8.50 18.43 5.26
CA PHE A 206 -9.84 18.79 4.80
C PHE A 206 -9.84 19.86 3.73
N ALA A 207 -8.96 20.87 3.84
CA ALA A 207 -8.80 21.92 2.84
C ALA A 207 -8.30 21.35 1.49
N ASN A 208 -7.34 20.42 1.51
CA ASN A 208 -6.87 19.75 0.30
C ASN A 208 -8.00 18.99 -0.40
N PHE A 209 -8.86 18.29 0.34
CA PHE A 209 -10.02 17.62 -0.26
C PHE A 209 -11.05 18.57 -0.84
N LYS A 210 -11.28 19.73 -0.21
CA LYS A 210 -12.18 20.76 -0.75
C LYS A 210 -11.70 21.25 -2.12
N HIS A 211 -10.41 21.38 -2.32
CA HIS A 211 -9.82 21.90 -3.56
C HIS A 211 -9.47 20.83 -4.60
N LYS A 212 -9.43 19.54 -4.20
CA LYS A 212 -9.13 18.44 -5.12
C LYS A 212 -10.39 17.94 -5.81
N LYS A 213 -10.49 18.18 -7.12
CA LYS A 213 -11.63 17.71 -7.93
C LYS A 213 -11.77 16.18 -7.86
N ASN A 214 -12.98 15.69 -7.77
CA ASN A 214 -13.36 14.28 -7.72
C ASN A 214 -12.83 13.51 -6.49
N ALA A 215 -12.28 14.17 -5.49
CA ALA A 215 -11.84 13.55 -4.24
C ALA A 215 -12.86 13.79 -3.13
N GLU A 216 -13.31 12.70 -2.52
CA GLU A 216 -14.17 12.68 -1.35
C GLU A 216 -13.48 11.92 -0.23
N TYR A 217 -13.85 12.15 1.02
CA TYR A 217 -13.25 11.44 2.15
C TYR A 217 -14.27 10.84 3.10
N VAL A 218 -13.83 9.76 3.76
CA VAL A 218 -14.46 9.13 4.92
C VAL A 218 -13.34 8.88 5.93
N VAL A 219 -13.29 9.66 7.00
CA VAL A 219 -12.17 9.60 7.93
C VAL A 219 -12.64 9.53 9.37
N ARG A 220 -12.06 8.62 10.16
CA ARG A 220 -12.32 8.51 11.58
C ARG A 220 -11.67 9.66 12.33
N VAL A 221 -12.39 10.21 13.31
CA VAL A 221 -11.86 11.24 14.20
C VAL A 221 -11.88 10.78 15.66
N ARG A 222 -10.99 11.35 16.49
CA ARG A 222 -10.99 11.11 17.92
C ARG A 222 -11.93 12.08 18.60
N ASP A 223 -12.88 11.59 19.35
CA ASP A 223 -13.86 12.41 20.06
C ASP A 223 -13.19 13.37 21.09
N SER A 224 -12.08 12.96 21.70
CA SER A 224 -11.35 13.77 22.68
C SER A 224 -10.46 14.87 22.10
N GLU A 225 -10.04 14.74 20.85
CA GLU A 225 -9.01 15.60 20.26
C GLU A 225 -9.57 16.56 19.19
N ASN A 226 -10.67 16.21 18.52
CA ASN A 226 -11.24 17.04 17.48
C ASN A 226 -12.24 18.05 18.04
N LEU A 227 -11.93 19.33 17.87
CA LEU A 227 -12.73 20.45 18.41
C LEU A 227 -14.19 20.46 17.95
N LEU A 228 -14.49 19.95 16.76
CA LEU A 228 -15.84 19.91 16.19
C LEU A 228 -16.70 18.80 16.77
N VAL A 229 -16.11 17.77 17.35
CA VAL A 229 -16.83 16.60 17.88
C VAL A 229 -16.73 16.44 19.38
N LYS A 230 -15.75 17.08 20.03
CA LYS A 230 -15.44 16.94 21.46
C LYS A 230 -16.62 17.19 22.39
N HIS A 231 -17.53 18.09 22.01
CA HIS A 231 -18.68 18.50 22.83
C HIS A 231 -20.00 17.88 22.35
N LEU A 232 -19.96 17.01 21.34
CA LEU A 232 -21.17 16.34 20.88
C LEU A 232 -21.56 15.20 21.84
N PRO A 233 -22.86 15.00 22.08
CA PRO A 233 -23.32 13.92 22.94
C PRO A 233 -22.92 12.55 22.37
N MET A 234 -22.66 11.58 23.24
CA MET A 234 -22.30 10.21 22.87
C MET A 234 -23.54 9.38 22.51
N ILE A 235 -24.20 9.80 21.44
CA ILE A 235 -25.37 9.17 20.82
C ILE A 235 -25.14 9.02 19.33
N GLU A 236 -25.99 8.24 18.67
CA GLU A 236 -26.02 8.20 17.19
C GLU A 236 -26.45 9.55 16.65
N LEU A 237 -25.74 10.06 15.66
CA LEU A 237 -26.04 11.35 15.03
C LEU A 237 -25.53 11.41 13.57
N ASP A 238 -26.17 12.28 12.82
CA ASP A 238 -25.80 12.63 11.45
C ASP A 238 -26.08 14.12 11.24
N ILE A 239 -25.05 14.95 11.40
CA ILE A 239 -25.18 16.40 11.43
C ILE A 239 -24.16 17.06 10.50
N ASP A 240 -24.50 18.24 10.03
CA ASP A 240 -23.58 19.09 9.29
C ASP A 240 -22.92 20.12 10.23
N ARG A 241 -21.66 20.35 10.03
CA ARG A 241 -20.87 21.36 10.76
C ARG A 241 -20.02 22.14 9.78
N LYS A 242 -19.80 23.39 10.10
CA LYS A 242 -18.88 24.27 9.38
C LYS A 242 -17.94 24.97 10.35
N THR A 243 -16.77 25.31 9.87
CA THR A 243 -15.81 26.17 10.57
C THR A 243 -14.98 26.93 9.58
N ILE A 244 -14.42 28.06 10.02
CA ILE A 244 -13.38 28.76 9.29
C ILE A 244 -12.07 28.47 10.00
N ALA A 245 -11.20 27.68 9.37
CA ALA A 245 -9.85 27.47 9.86
C ALA A 245 -9.05 28.78 9.67
N THR A 246 -8.47 29.33 10.74
CA THR A 246 -7.79 30.62 10.70
C THR A 246 -6.50 30.62 11.52
N CYS A 247 -5.47 31.33 11.05
CA CYS A 247 -4.27 31.65 11.84
C CYS A 247 -4.38 33.00 12.58
N ASN A 248 -5.48 33.73 12.45
CA ASN A 248 -5.72 34.97 13.17
C ASN A 248 -6.16 34.68 14.62
N THR A 249 -5.34 35.05 15.58
CA THR A 249 -5.56 34.78 17.01
C THR A 249 -6.82 35.44 17.58
N LYS A 250 -7.23 36.63 17.05
CA LYS A 250 -8.45 37.30 17.49
C LYS A 250 -9.68 36.59 16.96
N LYS A 251 -9.72 36.26 15.65
CA LYS A 251 -10.81 35.53 15.02
C LYS A 251 -10.94 34.11 15.58
N GLY A 252 -9.81 33.42 15.84
CA GLY A 252 -9.80 32.06 16.40
C GLY A 252 -10.47 31.89 17.77
N LYS A 253 -10.78 33.01 18.45
CA LYS A 253 -11.56 33.04 19.72
C LYS A 253 -13.05 33.17 19.49
N LEU A 254 -13.49 33.44 18.27
CA LEU A 254 -14.90 33.63 17.93
C LEU A 254 -15.58 32.29 17.66
N SER A 255 -16.88 32.21 17.89
CA SER A 255 -17.68 31.04 17.50
C SER A 255 -17.65 30.87 15.99
N GLY A 256 -17.59 29.61 15.54
CA GLY A 256 -17.51 29.28 14.10
C GLY A 256 -16.08 29.27 13.51
N TYR A 257 -15.09 29.66 14.28
CA TYR A 257 -13.69 29.63 13.87
C TYR A 257 -12.90 28.50 14.56
N SER A 258 -11.92 27.97 13.83
CA SER A 258 -10.96 26.97 14.36
C SER A 258 -9.53 27.49 14.17
N TYR A 259 -8.86 27.75 15.28
CA TYR A 259 -7.51 28.32 15.27
C TYR A 259 -6.45 27.28 14.91
N PHE A 260 -5.51 27.69 14.05
CA PHE A 260 -4.24 27.00 13.85
C PHE A 260 -3.08 28.00 13.93
N THR A 261 -1.91 27.54 14.37
CA THR A 261 -0.75 28.42 14.56
C THR A 261 -0.15 28.88 13.23
N LYS A 262 0.30 30.14 13.12
CA LYS A 262 0.99 30.66 11.94
C LYS A 262 2.24 29.82 11.58
N LYS A 263 2.89 29.23 12.57
CA LYS A 263 4.00 28.29 12.39
C LYS A 263 3.65 27.11 11.45
N LYS A 264 2.38 26.71 11.35
CA LYS A 264 1.98 25.63 10.42
C LYS A 264 2.08 26.07 8.95
N ILE A 265 1.87 27.33 8.65
CA ILE A 265 2.12 27.87 7.30
C ILE A 265 3.62 27.85 7.03
N GLU A 266 4.42 28.33 7.97
CA GLU A 266 5.88 28.42 7.85
C GLU A 266 6.54 27.02 7.75
N SER A 267 6.00 26.01 8.41
CA SER A 267 6.50 24.62 8.37
C SER A 267 6.01 23.81 7.16
N GLY A 268 5.13 24.35 6.31
CA GLY A 268 4.51 23.61 5.22
C GLY A 268 3.44 22.61 5.66
N ASP A 269 2.91 22.72 6.88
CA ASP A 269 1.80 21.90 7.38
C ASP A 269 0.42 22.45 6.97
N TRP A 270 0.42 23.56 6.24
CA TRP A 270 -0.76 24.24 5.73
C TRP A 270 -0.48 24.81 4.34
N ASP A 271 -1.29 24.43 3.35
CA ASP A 271 -1.05 24.71 1.93
C ASP A 271 -1.84 25.93 1.40
N PHE A 272 -2.66 26.57 2.24
CA PHE A 272 -3.60 27.62 1.83
C PHE A 272 -3.29 28.95 2.50
N GLY A 273 -4.13 29.94 2.27
CA GLY A 273 -4.00 31.26 2.88
C GLY A 273 -4.30 31.27 4.39
N GLU A 274 -4.44 32.47 4.97
CA GLU A 274 -4.65 32.64 6.40
C GLU A 274 -6.00 32.13 6.93
N GLU A 275 -6.98 31.95 6.04
CA GLU A 275 -8.32 31.47 6.36
C GLU A 275 -8.86 30.53 5.29
N GLU A 276 -9.58 29.48 5.72
CA GLU A 276 -10.22 28.53 4.84
C GLU A 276 -11.55 28.07 5.45
N GLU A 277 -12.66 28.27 4.74
CA GLU A 277 -13.97 27.76 5.15
C GLU A 277 -14.08 26.27 4.85
N LEU A 278 -14.45 25.49 5.85
CA LEU A 278 -14.54 24.04 5.79
C LEU A 278 -15.93 23.57 6.24
N ASN A 279 -16.54 22.71 5.43
CA ASN A 279 -17.83 22.10 5.69
C ASN A 279 -17.66 20.60 5.90
N PHE A 280 -18.39 20.03 6.86
CA PHE A 280 -18.29 18.63 7.24
C PHE A 280 -19.66 18.03 7.47
N ARG A 281 -19.84 16.78 7.08
CA ARG A 281 -20.85 15.90 7.62
C ARG A 281 -20.21 15.03 8.69
N ILE A 282 -20.77 15.02 9.89
CA ILE A 282 -20.30 14.23 11.03
C ILE A 282 -21.33 13.14 11.29
N VAL A 283 -20.89 11.89 11.17
CA VAL A 283 -21.72 10.71 11.41
C VAL A 283 -21.16 9.95 12.59
N ARG A 284 -21.96 9.69 13.60
CA ARG A 284 -21.62 8.84 14.75
C ARG A 284 -22.56 7.67 14.82
N PHE A 285 -22.02 6.46 14.91
CA PHE A 285 -22.80 5.24 15.02
C PHE A 285 -22.23 4.32 16.09
N LYS A 286 -23.12 3.49 16.64
CA LYS A 286 -22.78 2.53 17.68
C LYS A 286 -22.05 1.32 17.10
N ILE A 287 -20.96 0.91 17.71
CA ILE A 287 -20.23 -0.33 17.36
C ILE A 287 -20.53 -1.44 18.37
N SER A 288 -20.61 -1.09 19.65
CA SER A 288 -21.00 -1.98 20.74
C SER A 288 -21.85 -1.20 21.74
N ASP A 289 -22.32 -1.86 22.80
CA ASP A 289 -23.20 -1.21 23.80
C ASP A 289 -22.57 0.02 24.47
N THR A 290 -21.25 0.09 24.52
CA THR A 290 -20.50 1.15 25.20
C THR A 290 -19.62 1.98 24.27
N THR A 291 -19.51 1.61 22.98
CA THR A 291 -18.56 2.25 22.05
C THR A 291 -19.21 2.81 20.80
N TYR A 292 -18.80 4.01 20.48
CA TYR A 292 -19.20 4.72 19.25
C TYR A 292 -18.01 4.95 18.34
N GLU A 293 -18.27 5.06 17.06
CA GLU A 293 -17.30 5.49 16.06
C GLU A 293 -17.79 6.78 15.40
N THR A 294 -16.90 7.78 15.34
CA THR A 294 -17.22 9.08 14.76
C THR A 294 -16.43 9.29 13.49
N ILE A 295 -17.16 9.54 12.42
CA ILE A 295 -16.64 9.73 11.07
C ILE A 295 -16.93 11.17 10.62
N MET A 296 -15.93 11.83 10.06
CA MET A 296 -16.10 13.04 9.28
C MET A 296 -16.03 12.68 7.79
N THR A 297 -16.92 13.26 6.99
CA THR A 297 -17.02 12.94 5.56
C THR A 297 -17.49 14.15 4.76
N SER A 298 -17.09 14.20 3.48
CA SER A 298 -17.60 15.13 2.47
C SER A 298 -18.80 14.55 1.70
N LEU A 299 -19.16 13.29 1.94
CA LEU A 299 -20.21 12.59 1.18
C LEU A 299 -21.61 13.14 1.49
N PRO A 300 -22.42 13.46 0.47
CA PRO A 300 -23.75 14.02 0.64
C PRO A 300 -24.74 12.98 1.19
N ARG A 301 -25.66 13.44 2.04
CA ARG A 301 -26.62 12.60 2.80
C ARG A 301 -27.68 11.94 1.88
N ASP A 302 -28.06 12.62 0.82
CA ASP A 302 -29.04 12.12 -0.16
C ASP A 302 -28.55 10.89 -0.94
N LYS A 303 -27.22 10.73 -1.08
CA LYS A 303 -26.59 9.60 -1.81
C LYS A 303 -26.03 8.53 -0.89
N PHE A 304 -25.61 8.90 0.30
CA PHE A 304 -24.90 8.00 1.22
C PHE A 304 -25.59 8.01 2.60
N SER A 305 -26.26 6.91 2.92
CA SER A 305 -26.87 6.69 4.25
C SER A 305 -25.80 6.48 5.32
N ILE A 306 -26.20 6.48 6.59
CA ILE A 306 -25.31 6.12 7.72
C ILE A 306 -24.73 4.72 7.53
N GLU A 307 -25.55 3.76 7.07
CA GLU A 307 -25.11 2.40 6.81
C GLU A 307 -24.09 2.32 5.67
N ASP A 308 -24.20 3.16 4.64
CA ASP A 308 -23.19 3.27 3.59
C ASP A 308 -21.86 3.76 4.19
N ILE A 309 -21.89 4.79 5.03
CA ILE A 309 -20.68 5.34 5.70
C ILE A 309 -20.02 4.27 6.60
N LYS A 310 -20.81 3.55 7.38
CA LYS A 310 -20.35 2.42 8.21
C LYS A 310 -19.70 1.33 7.37
N LYS A 311 -20.34 0.92 6.27
CA LYS A 311 -19.82 -0.07 5.33
C LYS A 311 -18.54 0.41 4.66
N LEU A 312 -18.48 1.65 4.19
CA LEU A 312 -17.29 2.24 3.56
C LEU A 312 -16.12 2.24 4.54
N TYR A 313 -16.35 2.73 5.77
CA TYR A 313 -15.25 2.77 6.74
C TYR A 313 -14.75 1.38 7.15
N ALA A 314 -15.64 0.40 7.24
CA ALA A 314 -15.24 -0.99 7.49
C ALA A 314 -14.31 -1.56 6.40
N MET A 315 -14.44 -1.11 5.14
CA MET A 315 -13.54 -1.54 4.05
C MET A 315 -12.08 -1.09 4.25
N ARG A 316 -11.81 -0.10 5.11
CA ARG A 316 -10.45 0.34 5.45
C ARG A 316 -9.53 -0.81 5.87
N TRP A 317 -10.08 -1.81 6.58
CA TRP A 317 -9.30 -2.99 7.00
C TRP A 317 -8.68 -3.78 5.84
N GLY A 318 -9.14 -3.55 4.61
CA GLY A 318 -8.59 -4.17 3.40
C GLY A 318 -7.10 -3.85 3.21
N ILE A 319 -6.67 -2.59 3.45
CA ILE A 319 -5.25 -2.21 3.31
C ILE A 319 -4.36 -2.86 4.38
N GLU A 320 -4.83 -2.98 5.63
CA GLU A 320 -4.08 -3.67 6.69
C GLU A 320 -3.87 -5.16 6.37
N THR A 321 -4.90 -5.79 5.79
CA THR A 321 -4.83 -7.17 5.32
C THR A 321 -3.85 -7.31 4.15
N SER A 322 -3.88 -6.36 3.20
CA SER A 322 -2.97 -6.34 2.06
C SER A 322 -1.50 -6.18 2.48
N PHE A 323 -1.20 -5.32 3.47
CA PHE A 323 0.15 -5.20 4.02
C PHE A 323 0.66 -6.51 4.63
N ARG A 324 -0.22 -7.27 5.30
CA ARG A 324 0.15 -8.60 5.83
C ARG A 324 0.48 -9.57 4.71
N GLN A 325 -0.33 -9.60 3.64
CA GLN A 325 -0.07 -10.44 2.48
C GLN A 325 1.21 -10.01 1.75
N LEU A 326 1.41 -8.72 1.54
CA LEU A 326 2.61 -8.16 0.91
C LEU A 326 3.88 -8.51 1.70
N LYS A 327 3.84 -8.38 3.02
CA LYS A 327 4.99 -8.65 3.90
C LYS A 327 5.33 -10.14 3.99
N TYR A 328 4.34 -10.99 4.20
CA TYR A 328 4.57 -12.38 4.61
C TYR A 328 4.32 -13.40 3.50
N VAL A 329 3.50 -13.08 2.49
CA VAL A 329 3.22 -14.00 1.38
C VAL A 329 4.09 -13.67 0.17
N ILE A 330 4.11 -12.41 -0.24
CA ILE A 330 4.99 -11.92 -1.33
C ILE A 330 6.44 -11.78 -0.85
N GLY A 331 6.65 -11.64 0.46
CA GLY A 331 7.98 -11.62 1.07
C GLY A 331 8.64 -10.24 1.09
N LEU A 332 7.88 -9.15 1.32
CA LEU A 332 8.44 -7.80 1.42
C LEU A 332 9.37 -7.63 2.64
N THR A 333 9.36 -8.52 3.61
CA THR A 333 10.28 -8.50 4.76
C THR A 333 11.64 -9.17 4.47
N ASN A 334 11.79 -9.83 3.34
CA ASN A 334 12.95 -10.62 2.98
C ASN A 334 13.67 -9.99 1.78
N PHE A 335 14.69 -9.18 2.05
CA PHE A 335 15.48 -8.53 1.01
C PHE A 335 16.72 -9.31 0.66
N HIS A 336 17.12 -9.26 -0.63
CA HIS A 336 18.34 -9.90 -1.14
C HIS A 336 19.55 -8.95 -1.12
N ALA A 337 19.36 -7.72 -0.67
CA ALA A 337 20.35 -6.68 -0.70
C ALA A 337 20.30 -5.76 0.52
N LYS A 338 21.42 -5.06 0.75
CA LYS A 338 21.56 -4.03 1.79
C LYS A 338 21.47 -2.62 1.23
N LYS A 339 21.86 -2.44 -0.05
CA LYS A 339 21.92 -1.13 -0.70
C LYS A 339 20.53 -0.56 -0.89
N ASP A 340 20.30 0.70 -0.52
CA ASP A 340 18.99 1.36 -0.56
C ASP A 340 18.32 1.29 -1.93
N SER A 341 19.05 1.60 -3.02
CA SER A 341 18.49 1.50 -4.37
C SER A 341 17.99 0.09 -4.72
N PHE A 342 18.63 -0.97 -4.23
CA PHE A 342 18.16 -2.34 -4.43
C PHE A 342 16.95 -2.68 -3.58
N ILE A 343 16.88 -2.13 -2.37
CA ILE A 343 15.71 -2.26 -1.49
C ILE A 343 14.50 -1.62 -2.17
N VAL A 344 14.64 -0.42 -2.72
CA VAL A 344 13.58 0.27 -3.48
C VAL A 344 13.16 -0.56 -4.70
N GLN A 345 14.12 -1.08 -5.48
CA GLN A 345 13.82 -1.99 -6.61
C GLN A 345 12.95 -3.17 -6.14
N GLU A 346 13.31 -3.85 -5.05
CA GLU A 346 12.57 -5.01 -4.54
C GLU A 346 11.19 -4.62 -4.01
N ILE A 347 11.04 -3.48 -3.35
CA ILE A 347 9.74 -3.02 -2.84
C ILE A 347 8.76 -2.82 -4.00
N PHE A 348 9.14 -2.06 -5.03
CA PHE A 348 8.27 -1.79 -6.17
C PHE A 348 8.06 -3.03 -7.05
N ALA A 349 9.06 -3.90 -7.18
CA ALA A 349 8.89 -5.21 -7.81
C ALA A 349 7.82 -6.04 -7.09
N LYS A 350 7.84 -6.09 -5.76
CA LYS A 350 6.86 -6.84 -4.96
C LYS A 350 5.47 -6.20 -4.96
N LEU A 351 5.35 -4.88 -5.00
CA LEU A 351 4.08 -4.17 -5.20
C LEU A 351 3.46 -4.51 -6.58
N THR A 352 4.28 -4.49 -7.63
CA THR A 352 3.85 -4.89 -8.98
C THR A 352 3.37 -6.33 -9.00
N MET A 353 4.13 -7.26 -8.41
CA MET A 353 3.77 -8.67 -8.37
C MET A 353 2.56 -8.94 -7.47
N TYR A 354 2.38 -8.19 -6.38
CA TYR A 354 1.16 -8.23 -5.59
C TYR A 354 -0.06 -7.91 -6.45
N ASN A 355 -0.02 -6.79 -7.18
CA ASN A 355 -1.12 -6.36 -8.05
C ASN A 355 -1.37 -7.36 -9.18
N PHE A 356 -0.32 -7.91 -9.78
CA PHE A 356 -0.43 -8.97 -10.79
C PHE A 356 -1.16 -10.20 -10.24
N CYS A 357 -0.77 -10.70 -9.08
CA CYS A 357 -1.38 -11.86 -8.44
C CYS A 357 -2.83 -11.59 -8.04
N GLU A 358 -3.12 -10.46 -7.39
CA GLU A 358 -4.49 -10.12 -6.97
C GLU A 358 -5.46 -9.99 -8.14
N ARG A 359 -5.01 -9.47 -9.27
CA ARG A 359 -5.83 -9.43 -10.50
C ARG A 359 -6.27 -10.83 -10.95
N ILE A 360 -5.37 -11.78 -10.90
CA ILE A 360 -5.66 -13.17 -11.30
C ILE A 360 -6.53 -13.85 -10.23
N ILE A 361 -6.15 -13.74 -8.96
CA ILE A 361 -6.86 -14.38 -7.84
C ILE A 361 -8.29 -13.86 -7.72
N SER A 362 -8.51 -12.56 -7.84
CA SER A 362 -9.83 -11.94 -7.71
C SER A 362 -10.82 -12.34 -8.82
N ALA A 363 -10.32 -12.88 -9.93
CA ALA A 363 -11.14 -13.45 -11.00
C ALA A 363 -11.51 -14.92 -10.75
N ALA A 364 -10.88 -15.60 -9.79
CA ALA A 364 -11.20 -16.97 -9.42
C ALA A 364 -12.44 -17.01 -8.51
N VAL A 365 -13.57 -17.41 -9.06
CA VAL A 365 -14.86 -17.49 -8.33
C VAL A 365 -15.00 -18.86 -7.68
N VAL A 366 -15.02 -18.88 -6.35
CA VAL A 366 -15.33 -20.08 -5.57
C VAL A 366 -16.83 -20.32 -5.56
N LYS A 367 -17.28 -21.43 -6.16
CA LYS A 367 -18.69 -21.85 -6.08
C LYS A 367 -19.02 -22.22 -4.64
N GLN A 368 -20.03 -21.56 -4.07
CA GLN A 368 -20.52 -21.86 -2.74
C GLN A 368 -21.48 -23.08 -2.83
N ASP A 369 -21.39 -23.93 -1.85
CA ASP A 369 -22.27 -25.11 -1.70
C ASP A 369 -23.11 -24.91 -0.43
N ASN A 370 -24.42 -24.82 -0.61
CA ASN A 370 -25.38 -24.59 0.49
C ASN A 370 -25.41 -25.75 1.52
N ASN A 371 -24.91 -26.93 1.16
CA ASN A 371 -24.82 -28.09 2.07
C ASN A 371 -23.61 -27.98 3.01
N ARG A 372 -22.70 -27.03 2.80
CA ARG A 372 -21.52 -26.85 3.65
C ARG A 372 -21.80 -25.87 4.79
N LYS A 373 -21.27 -26.18 5.97
CA LYS A 373 -21.40 -25.35 7.18
C LYS A 373 -20.86 -23.92 7.02
N TYR A 374 -19.86 -23.73 6.16
CA TYR A 374 -19.17 -22.45 5.98
C TYR A 374 -19.11 -22.09 4.49
N SER A 375 -19.08 -20.78 4.21
CA SER A 375 -18.65 -20.27 2.91
C SER A 375 -17.14 -20.47 2.74
N TYR A 376 -16.68 -20.57 1.51
CA TYR A 376 -15.27 -20.80 1.20
C TYR A 376 -14.70 -19.65 0.34
N GLN A 377 -13.42 -19.39 0.54
CA GLN A 377 -12.64 -18.45 -0.25
C GLN A 377 -11.37 -19.10 -0.77
N VAL A 378 -10.71 -18.47 -1.73
CA VAL A 378 -9.37 -18.88 -2.19
C VAL A 378 -8.38 -18.76 -1.04
N ASN A 379 -7.52 -19.77 -0.87
CA ASN A 379 -6.34 -19.63 -0.02
C ASN A 379 -5.35 -18.70 -0.71
N TYR A 380 -5.24 -17.48 -0.19
CA TYR A 380 -4.41 -16.41 -0.81
C TYR A 380 -2.93 -16.76 -0.89
N THR A 381 -2.40 -17.46 0.11
CA THR A 381 -0.98 -17.88 0.10
C THR A 381 -0.69 -18.79 -1.08
N MET A 382 -1.55 -19.80 -1.29
CA MET A 382 -1.42 -20.71 -2.43
C MET A 382 -1.72 -20.00 -3.75
N GLY A 383 -2.74 -19.14 -3.79
CA GLY A 383 -3.07 -18.33 -4.97
C GLY A 383 -1.91 -17.46 -5.44
N MET A 384 -1.28 -16.74 -4.53
CA MET A 384 -0.10 -15.91 -4.82
C MET A 384 1.06 -16.75 -5.36
N GLN A 385 1.34 -17.91 -4.72
CA GLN A 385 2.40 -18.81 -5.15
C GLN A 385 2.17 -19.34 -6.57
N ILE A 386 0.94 -19.76 -6.89
CA ILE A 386 0.55 -20.23 -8.22
C ILE A 386 0.72 -19.13 -9.26
N CYS A 387 0.32 -17.89 -8.94
CA CYS A 387 0.48 -16.75 -9.83
C CYS A 387 1.96 -16.39 -10.09
N LEU A 388 2.82 -16.46 -9.07
CA LEU A 388 4.26 -16.27 -9.23
C LEU A 388 4.88 -17.37 -10.12
N ASP A 389 4.45 -18.61 -9.96
CA ASP A 389 4.90 -19.72 -10.80
C ASP A 389 4.35 -19.60 -12.23
N PHE A 390 3.14 -19.06 -12.40
CA PHE A 390 2.58 -18.74 -13.71
C PHE A 390 3.36 -17.59 -14.38
N PHE A 391 3.73 -16.55 -13.67
CA PHE A 391 4.60 -15.48 -14.19
C PHE A 391 5.91 -16.04 -14.73
N ARG A 392 6.51 -16.99 -14.01
CA ARG A 392 7.74 -17.72 -14.39
C ARG A 392 7.53 -18.77 -15.48
N SER A 393 6.31 -18.93 -16.01
CA SER A 393 5.95 -19.96 -17.00
C SER A 393 6.12 -21.41 -16.52
N LEU A 394 6.15 -21.64 -15.20
CA LEU A 394 6.17 -22.97 -14.58
C LEU A 394 4.77 -23.60 -14.52
N VAL A 395 3.72 -22.78 -14.57
CA VAL A 395 2.32 -23.19 -14.62
C VAL A 395 1.75 -22.77 -15.97
N LYS A 396 1.10 -23.71 -16.68
CA LYS A 396 0.42 -23.43 -17.95
C LYS A 396 -0.83 -22.56 -17.69
N THR A 397 -1.15 -21.69 -18.64
CA THR A 397 -2.31 -20.78 -18.60
C THR A 397 -3.61 -21.49 -18.20
N ASP A 398 -3.91 -22.62 -18.82
CA ASP A 398 -5.15 -23.38 -18.59
C ASP A 398 -5.27 -23.96 -17.18
N ASN A 399 -4.16 -24.16 -16.51
CA ASN A 399 -4.11 -24.76 -15.17
C ASN A 399 -4.21 -23.74 -14.03
N VAL A 400 -4.05 -22.44 -14.27
CA VAL A 400 -3.95 -21.42 -13.22
C VAL A 400 -5.20 -21.43 -12.33
N TYR A 401 -6.38 -21.28 -12.92
CA TYR A 401 -7.63 -21.21 -12.13
C TYR A 401 -7.99 -22.55 -11.50
N SER A 402 -7.76 -23.68 -12.18
CA SER A 402 -7.99 -25.00 -11.61
C SER A 402 -7.11 -25.27 -10.39
N LEU A 403 -5.85 -24.82 -10.42
CA LEU A 403 -4.95 -24.89 -9.27
C LEU A 403 -5.37 -23.96 -8.15
N ILE A 404 -5.70 -22.69 -8.44
CA ILE A 404 -6.17 -21.75 -7.43
C ILE A 404 -7.42 -22.26 -6.72
N LEU A 405 -8.41 -22.79 -7.47
CA LEU A 405 -9.67 -23.29 -6.93
C LEU A 405 -9.53 -24.65 -6.22
N LYS A 406 -8.43 -25.35 -6.42
CA LYS A 406 -8.11 -26.57 -5.64
C LYS A 406 -7.77 -26.24 -4.19
N TYR A 407 -7.20 -25.04 -3.94
CA TYR A 407 -6.81 -24.59 -2.62
C TYR A 407 -7.77 -23.52 -2.11
N ILE A 408 -8.84 -23.96 -1.44
CA ILE A 408 -9.84 -23.10 -0.81
C ILE A 408 -9.82 -23.27 0.70
N GLU A 409 -10.21 -22.25 1.44
CA GLU A 409 -10.30 -22.26 2.90
C GLU A 409 -11.66 -21.78 3.39
N ALA A 410 -12.12 -22.30 4.52
CA ALA A 410 -13.41 -21.95 5.10
C ALA A 410 -13.36 -20.55 5.74
N ILE A 411 -14.32 -19.71 5.40
CA ILE A 411 -14.58 -18.45 6.09
C ILE A 411 -15.31 -18.77 7.40
N LYS A 412 -14.65 -18.54 8.54
CA LYS A 412 -15.22 -18.79 9.87
C LYS A 412 -15.66 -17.44 10.47
N PRO A 413 -16.93 -17.04 10.34
CA PRO A 413 -17.41 -15.77 10.91
C PRO A 413 -17.32 -15.81 12.44
N GLY A 414 -17.05 -14.65 13.04
CA GLY A 414 -16.99 -14.49 14.50
C GLY A 414 -15.74 -15.07 15.17
N ARG A 415 -14.75 -15.59 14.43
CA ARG A 415 -13.48 -16.00 15.01
C ARG A 415 -12.67 -14.77 15.43
N SER A 416 -12.61 -14.51 16.73
CA SER A 416 -11.71 -13.54 17.32
C SER A 416 -10.65 -14.29 18.14
N ASP A 417 -9.40 -14.22 17.71
CA ASP A 417 -8.29 -14.71 18.53
C ASP A 417 -7.85 -13.56 19.45
N VAL A 418 -7.75 -13.83 20.76
CA VAL A 418 -7.24 -12.86 21.74
C VAL A 418 -5.84 -12.44 21.30
N ARG A 419 -5.68 -11.14 21.03
CA ARG A 419 -4.38 -10.58 20.62
C ARG A 419 -3.40 -10.75 21.78
N LYS A 420 -2.52 -11.73 21.73
CA LYS A 420 -1.38 -11.83 22.63
C LYS A 420 -0.52 -10.59 22.39
N LEU A 421 -0.61 -9.60 23.27
CA LEU A 421 0.29 -8.46 23.32
C LEU A 421 1.67 -8.98 23.71
N LYS A 422 2.40 -9.53 22.75
CA LYS A 422 3.83 -9.73 22.92
C LYS A 422 4.43 -8.32 23.06
N PRO A 423 5.25 -8.05 24.09
CA PRO A 423 6.04 -6.83 24.11
C PRO A 423 6.75 -6.74 22.75
N LYS A 424 6.81 -5.54 22.15
CA LYS A 424 7.54 -5.31 20.91
C LYS A 424 9.00 -5.67 21.19
N THR A 425 9.34 -6.94 21.08
CA THR A 425 10.71 -7.37 21.00
C THR A 425 11.26 -6.82 19.72
N PHE A 426 12.41 -6.25 19.79
CA PHE A 426 13.23 -5.75 18.74
C PHE A 426 13.16 -6.70 17.54
N VAL A 427 12.58 -6.25 16.43
CA VAL A 427 12.58 -7.02 15.20
C VAL A 427 13.90 -6.73 14.52
N CYS A 428 14.87 -7.60 14.73
CA CYS A 428 16.08 -7.59 13.94
C CYS A 428 15.70 -7.78 12.46
N PHE A 429 16.36 -7.06 11.57
CA PHE A 429 16.36 -7.37 10.16
C PHE A 429 16.88 -8.81 9.98
N THR A 430 16.02 -9.68 9.48
CA THR A 430 16.42 -11.02 9.09
C THR A 430 16.67 -11.02 7.59
N TYR A 431 17.91 -11.23 7.20
CA TYR A 431 18.30 -11.34 5.78
C TYR A 431 17.55 -12.42 5.02
N ARG A 432 16.99 -13.43 5.73
CA ARG A 432 16.44 -14.64 5.10
C ARG A 432 15.53 -15.36 6.07
N VAL A 433 14.49 -15.97 5.55
CA VAL A 433 13.93 -17.13 6.22
C VAL A 433 14.99 -18.20 6.09
N ALA A 434 15.59 -18.60 7.21
CA ALA A 434 16.41 -19.80 7.24
C ALA A 434 15.52 -20.95 6.73
N ALA A 435 15.95 -21.58 5.63
CA ALA A 435 15.29 -22.75 5.10
C ALA A 435 15.48 -23.91 6.09
#